data_c282edb08568f38fdd2c25552bd72852
#
_entry.id   c282edb08568f38fdd2c25552bd72852
#
_cell.length_a   1.000
_cell.length_b   1.000
_cell.length_c   1.000
_cell.angle_alpha   90.00
_cell.angle_beta   90.00
_cell.angle_gamma   90.00
#
_symmetry.space_group_name_H-M   'P 1'
#
loop_
_entity.id
_entity.type
_entity.pdbx_description
1 polymer ?
#
loop_
_entity_poly.entity_id
_entity_poly.type
_entity_poly.pdbx_seq_one_letter_code
_entity_poly.pdbx_strand_id
1 'polypeptide(L)'
;MLLPAVVLALISGATGLALAMHYPLGPAVMTALVLAAWGAFFAWPQLWLLLVPALLPIIGLAPWTGWITFEEVDILILVVAASGYARMAWPVRTNTTGDGSSRDAMPGMSGVSVLAWLLALLFAASTLVAVGRGFADAGGFSFGWFQGYLEPMNSVRLGKSIFLALLVLPLWQSAVRQQPERAQRLLAWGLMLGLAGAAMATVWERTAFTGLLNFSTDYRT
;
A
#
# COMPACT_ATOMS: atom_id res chain seq x y z
N MET A 1 23.42 -6.16 -0.08
CA MET A 1 21.95 -6.07 0.05
C MET A 1 21.44 -4.94 0.95
N LEU A 2 22.27 -4.35 1.80
CA LEU A 2 21.89 -3.20 2.65
C LEU A 2 21.51 -1.96 1.84
N LEU A 3 22.26 -1.64 0.79
CA LEU A 3 22.06 -0.42 -0.01
C LEU A 3 20.64 -0.32 -0.63
N PRO A 4 20.11 -1.33 -1.34
CA PRO A 4 18.76 -1.23 -1.91
C PRO A 4 17.67 -1.11 -0.83
N ALA A 5 17.79 -1.77 0.32
CA ALA A 5 16.84 -1.63 1.41
C ALA A 5 16.85 -0.21 2.00
N VAL A 6 18.03 0.38 2.19
CA VAL A 6 18.15 1.78 2.64
C VAL A 6 17.52 2.73 1.63
N VAL A 7 17.82 2.55 0.34
CA VAL A 7 17.26 3.41 -0.72
C VAL A 7 15.73 3.29 -0.76
N LEU A 8 15.18 2.09 -0.71
CA LEU A 8 13.73 1.87 -0.69
C LEU A 8 13.08 2.47 0.56
N ALA A 9 13.71 2.32 1.73
CA ALA A 9 13.22 2.93 2.97
C ALA A 9 13.17 4.45 2.87
N LEU A 10 14.25 5.07 2.36
CA LEU A 10 14.34 6.53 2.23
C LEU A 10 13.36 7.07 1.19
N ILE A 11 13.26 6.45 0.01
CA ILE A 11 12.33 6.89 -1.03
C ILE A 11 10.88 6.75 -0.53
N SER A 12 10.51 5.59 0.03
CA SER A 12 9.16 5.38 0.54
C SER A 12 8.83 6.32 1.69
N GLY A 13 9.77 6.52 2.63
CA GLY A 13 9.61 7.42 3.76
C GLY A 13 9.48 8.88 3.33
N ALA A 14 10.36 9.34 2.44
CA ALA A 14 10.33 10.71 1.91
C ALA A 14 9.03 10.99 1.14
N THR A 15 8.62 10.06 0.25
CA THR A 15 7.39 10.20 -0.53
C THR A 15 6.16 10.18 0.40
N GLY A 16 6.06 9.22 1.32
CA GLY A 16 4.95 9.14 2.27
C GLY A 16 4.85 10.38 3.16
N LEU A 17 5.99 10.91 3.64
CA LEU A 17 6.04 12.12 4.43
C LEU A 17 5.65 13.35 3.60
N ALA A 18 6.15 13.48 2.37
CA ALA A 18 5.80 14.58 1.49
C ALA A 18 4.30 14.61 1.19
N LEU A 19 3.69 13.45 0.91
CA LEU A 19 2.23 13.35 0.73
C LEU A 19 1.46 13.75 1.99
N ALA A 20 1.91 13.32 3.17
CA ALA A 20 1.29 13.66 4.44
C ALA A 20 1.36 15.18 4.74
N MET A 21 2.50 15.81 4.43
CA MET A 21 2.70 17.25 4.62
C MET A 21 1.85 18.11 3.69
N HIS A 22 1.43 17.57 2.55
CA HIS A 22 0.55 18.25 1.58
C HIS A 22 -0.91 17.77 1.68
N TYR A 23 -1.24 17.00 2.71
CA TYR A 23 -2.58 16.45 2.89
C TYR A 23 -3.62 17.56 3.14
N PRO A 24 -4.70 17.65 2.33
CA PRO A 24 -5.59 18.81 2.32
C PRO A 24 -6.36 19.04 3.63
N LEU A 25 -6.79 17.98 4.31
CA LEU A 25 -7.69 18.05 5.47
C LEU A 25 -6.97 18.28 6.81
N GLY A 26 -5.68 18.32 6.84
CA GLY A 26 -4.91 18.52 8.08
C GLY A 26 -3.51 17.93 7.99
N PRO A 27 -2.58 18.64 7.35
CA PRO A 27 -1.23 18.12 7.10
C PRO A 27 -0.48 17.78 8.39
N ALA A 28 -0.66 18.55 9.46
CA ALA A 28 -0.02 18.28 10.75
C ALA A 28 -0.53 16.97 11.39
N VAL A 29 -1.84 16.73 11.33
CA VAL A 29 -2.46 15.50 11.88
C VAL A 29 -2.02 14.31 11.04
N MET A 30 -2.07 14.41 9.71
CA MET A 30 -1.67 13.32 8.83
C MET A 30 -0.18 13.00 8.98
N THR A 31 0.67 14.01 9.09
CA THR A 31 2.10 13.82 9.35
C THR A 31 2.33 13.11 10.69
N ALA A 32 1.64 13.52 11.75
CA ALA A 32 1.72 12.86 13.04
C ALA A 32 1.28 11.39 12.97
N LEU A 33 0.18 11.08 12.27
CA LEU A 33 -0.30 9.71 12.05
C LEU A 33 0.71 8.87 11.27
N VAL A 34 1.31 9.41 10.22
CA VAL A 34 2.35 8.74 9.42
C VAL A 34 3.57 8.41 10.28
N LEU A 35 4.05 9.37 11.09
CA LEU A 35 5.19 9.14 11.98
C LEU A 35 4.87 8.12 13.08
N ALA A 36 3.67 8.18 13.66
CA ALA A 36 3.21 7.21 14.65
C ALA A 36 3.08 5.81 14.05
N ALA A 37 2.50 5.69 12.85
CA ALA A 37 2.38 4.43 12.13
C ALA A 37 3.76 3.87 11.75
N TRP A 38 4.69 4.71 11.30
CA TRP A 38 6.06 4.29 11.02
C TRP A 38 6.73 3.72 12.28
N GLY A 39 6.65 4.43 13.41
CA GLY A 39 7.16 3.94 14.69
C GLY A 39 6.51 2.62 15.11
N ALA A 40 5.19 2.50 14.97
CA ALA A 40 4.45 1.29 15.29
C ALA A 40 4.88 0.10 14.42
N PHE A 41 4.96 0.26 13.10
CA PHE A 41 5.38 -0.81 12.19
C PHE A 41 6.87 -1.15 12.34
N PHE A 42 7.69 -0.17 12.72
CA PHE A 42 9.09 -0.44 13.05
C PHE A 42 9.22 -1.27 14.34
N ALA A 43 8.41 -0.97 15.38
CA ALA A 43 8.39 -1.71 16.64
C ALA A 43 7.75 -3.11 16.48
N TRP A 44 6.64 -3.19 15.76
CA TRP A 44 5.86 -4.42 15.52
C TRP A 44 5.78 -4.74 14.03
N PRO A 45 6.79 -5.38 13.45
CA PRO A 45 6.99 -5.49 12.00
C PRO A 45 5.91 -6.27 11.25
N GLN A 46 5.05 -7.03 11.94
CA GLN A 46 3.95 -7.76 11.32
C GLN A 46 2.58 -7.08 11.52
N LEU A 47 2.53 -5.96 12.25
CA LEU A 47 1.27 -5.27 12.57
C LEU A 47 0.53 -4.79 11.31
N TRP A 48 1.27 -4.44 10.26
CA TRP A 48 0.69 -4.00 8.98
C TRP A 48 -0.16 -5.09 8.31
N LEU A 49 0.13 -6.38 8.56
CA LEU A 49 -0.69 -7.49 8.04
C LEU A 49 -2.12 -7.48 8.60
N LEU A 50 -2.29 -6.92 9.79
CA LEU A 50 -3.59 -6.72 10.39
C LEU A 50 -4.20 -5.37 9.94
N LEU A 51 -3.43 -4.29 10.05
CA LEU A 51 -3.96 -2.93 9.88
C LEU A 51 -4.29 -2.61 8.43
N VAL A 52 -3.48 -3.03 7.46
CA VAL A 52 -3.75 -2.73 6.05
C VAL A 52 -5.09 -3.31 5.60
N PRO A 53 -5.37 -4.62 5.72
CA PRO A 53 -6.65 -5.15 5.29
C PRO A 53 -7.83 -4.70 6.17
N ALA A 54 -7.60 -4.40 7.46
CA ALA A 54 -8.65 -3.88 8.35
C ALA A 54 -9.08 -2.46 7.97
N LEU A 55 -8.15 -1.61 7.58
CA LEU A 55 -8.42 -0.21 7.24
C LEU A 55 -8.82 -0.01 5.78
N LEU A 56 -8.44 -0.92 4.89
CA LEU A 56 -8.67 -0.79 3.46
C LEU A 56 -10.13 -0.46 3.09
N PRO A 57 -11.17 -1.12 3.63
CA PRO A 57 -12.54 -0.79 3.31
C PRO A 57 -12.96 0.60 3.82
N ILE A 58 -12.44 1.03 4.97
CA ILE A 58 -12.77 2.32 5.57
C ILE A 58 -12.11 3.46 4.80
N ILE A 59 -10.83 3.29 4.47
CA ILE A 59 -10.04 4.29 3.74
C ILE A 59 -10.47 4.36 2.28
N GLY A 60 -10.85 3.22 1.67
CA GLY A 60 -11.25 3.13 0.27
C GLY A 60 -12.72 3.47 -0.01
N LEU A 61 -13.57 3.65 1.03
CA LEU A 61 -15.00 3.94 0.84
C LEU A 61 -15.28 5.31 0.24
N ALA A 62 -14.44 6.29 0.53
CA ALA A 62 -14.57 7.63 -0.03
C ALA A 62 -13.19 8.26 -0.20
N PRO A 63 -12.95 9.00 -1.27
CA PRO A 63 -11.81 9.87 -1.36
C PRO A 63 -12.02 11.04 -0.37
N TRP A 64 -11.57 10.85 0.86
CA TRP A 64 -11.70 11.85 1.95
C TRP A 64 -11.17 13.22 1.57
N THR A 65 -10.18 13.25 0.70
CA THR A 65 -9.52 14.46 0.23
C THR A 65 -9.96 14.89 -1.16
N GLY A 66 -10.61 14.02 -1.91
CA GLY A 66 -10.82 14.17 -3.34
C GLY A 66 -9.54 13.98 -4.18
N TRP A 67 -8.43 13.61 -3.58
CA TRP A 67 -7.25 13.23 -4.33
C TRP A 67 -7.50 11.91 -5.05
N ILE A 68 -7.25 11.90 -6.35
CA ILE A 68 -7.48 10.72 -7.19
C ILE A 68 -6.15 10.07 -7.57
N THR A 69 -5.09 10.87 -7.75
CA THR A 69 -3.78 10.35 -8.16
C THR A 69 -3.08 9.61 -7.03
N PHE A 70 -3.14 10.12 -5.79
CA PHE A 70 -2.64 9.45 -4.60
C PHE A 70 -3.74 9.39 -3.55
N GLU A 71 -3.95 8.21 -3.00
CA GLU A 71 -4.98 7.93 -2.00
C GLU A 71 -4.33 7.69 -0.63
N GLU A 72 -5.12 7.72 0.42
CA GLU A 72 -4.67 7.46 1.79
C GLU A 72 -4.06 6.06 1.94
N VAL A 73 -4.56 5.10 1.15
CA VAL A 73 -4.00 3.73 1.08
C VAL A 73 -2.57 3.76 0.58
N ASP A 74 -2.25 4.61 -0.38
CA ASP A 74 -0.88 4.73 -0.91
C ASP A 74 0.07 5.22 0.18
N ILE A 75 -0.35 6.21 0.97
CA ILE A 75 0.43 6.72 2.11
C ILE A 75 0.67 5.59 3.13
N LEU A 76 -0.37 4.83 3.46
CA LEU A 76 -0.26 3.70 4.39
C LEU A 76 0.74 2.65 3.88
N ILE A 77 0.67 2.28 2.60
CA ILE A 77 1.59 1.32 1.98
C ILE A 77 3.03 1.86 1.95
N LEU A 78 3.22 3.14 1.66
CA LEU A 78 4.55 3.77 1.70
C LEU A 78 5.14 3.75 3.11
N VAL A 79 4.33 3.97 4.15
CA VAL A 79 4.76 3.87 5.56
C VAL A 79 5.16 2.43 5.92
N VAL A 80 4.38 1.44 5.47
CA VAL A 80 4.73 0.02 5.63
C VAL A 80 6.07 -0.27 4.96
N ALA A 81 6.25 0.17 3.72
CA ALA A 81 7.50 -0.02 2.98
C ALA A 81 8.68 0.66 3.68
N ALA A 82 8.53 1.94 4.06
CA ALA A 82 9.56 2.69 4.76
C ALA A 82 10.02 2.00 6.05
N SER A 83 9.07 1.59 6.90
CA SER A 83 9.38 0.90 8.17
C SER A 83 9.96 -0.50 7.96
N GLY A 84 9.39 -1.28 7.02
CA GLY A 84 9.84 -2.63 6.73
C GLY A 84 11.26 -2.67 6.17
N TYR A 85 11.56 -1.84 5.18
CA TYR A 85 12.89 -1.76 4.59
C TYR A 85 13.92 -1.12 5.52
N ALA A 86 13.53 -0.11 6.33
CA ALA A 86 14.40 0.44 7.36
C ALA A 86 14.81 -0.65 8.37
N ARG A 87 13.87 -1.50 8.78
CA ARG A 87 14.16 -2.62 9.68
C ARG A 87 15.04 -3.70 9.03
N MET A 88 14.87 -3.97 7.74
CA MET A 88 15.74 -4.88 6.99
C MET A 88 17.16 -4.32 6.85
N ALA A 89 17.28 -3.00 6.69
CA ALA A 89 18.57 -2.32 6.62
C ALA A 89 19.26 -2.19 7.98
N TRP A 90 18.48 -2.10 9.06
CA TRP A 90 18.97 -1.94 10.44
C TRP A 90 18.43 -3.05 11.35
N PRO A 91 19.00 -4.25 11.29
CA PRO A 91 18.54 -5.35 12.12
C PRO A 91 18.76 -4.99 13.60
N VAL A 92 17.66 -4.77 14.31
CA VAL A 92 17.71 -4.61 15.77
C VAL A 92 18.26 -5.90 16.35
N ARG A 93 19.43 -5.83 17.01
CA ARG A 93 20.00 -6.96 17.72
C ARG A 93 19.06 -7.31 18.86
N THR A 94 18.17 -8.25 18.64
CA THR A 94 17.52 -8.94 19.74
C THR A 94 18.58 -9.86 20.36
N ASN A 95 18.94 -9.62 21.62
CA ASN A 95 19.80 -10.50 22.41
C ASN A 95 19.06 -11.83 22.70
N THR A 96 18.73 -12.57 21.68
CA THR A 96 18.39 -13.97 21.79
C THR A 96 19.73 -14.72 21.84
N THR A 97 20.26 -14.89 23.05
CA THR A 97 21.24 -15.91 23.37
C THR A 97 20.57 -17.25 23.11
N GLY A 98 20.76 -17.80 21.98
CA GLY A 98 20.22 -19.12 21.65
C GLY A 98 20.37 -19.45 20.16
N ASP A 99 21.36 -20.27 19.92
CA ASP A 99 21.54 -21.08 18.73
C ASP A 99 22.01 -20.39 17.43
N GLY A 100 23.29 -20.54 17.18
CA GLY A 100 24.04 -20.08 16.01
C GLY A 100 23.77 -20.84 14.72
N SER A 101 22.55 -21.30 14.51
CA SER A 101 22.15 -22.09 13.35
C SER A 101 21.01 -21.42 12.62
N SER A 102 21.30 -20.55 11.76
CA SER A 102 20.58 -20.15 10.53
C SER A 102 20.69 -18.64 10.24
N ARG A 103 21.93 -18.14 10.17
CA ARG A 103 22.24 -16.92 9.40
C ARG A 103 22.30 -17.20 7.91
N ASP A 104 21.68 -18.26 7.48
CA ASP A 104 21.82 -18.72 6.12
C ASP A 104 20.64 -18.31 5.28
N ALA A 105 21.05 -17.58 4.26
CA ALA A 105 20.35 -17.38 3.01
C ALA A 105 19.06 -16.55 3.14
N MET A 106 19.17 -15.32 2.68
CA MET A 106 18.09 -14.85 1.85
C MET A 106 17.81 -16.02 0.88
N PRO A 107 16.60 -16.59 0.92
CA PRO A 107 16.30 -17.66 0.00
C PRO A 107 16.41 -17.03 -1.38
N GLY A 108 17.31 -17.58 -2.15
CA GLY A 108 17.45 -17.23 -3.53
C GLY A 108 16.04 -17.23 -4.13
N MET A 109 15.80 -16.42 -5.14
CA MET A 109 14.55 -16.29 -5.89
C MET A 109 14.03 -17.61 -6.50
N SER A 110 14.42 -18.73 -5.92
CA SER A 110 14.17 -20.11 -6.37
C SER A 110 12.73 -20.60 -6.22
N GLY A 111 11.80 -19.75 -5.86
CA GLY A 111 10.38 -20.14 -5.73
C GLY A 111 9.40 -19.35 -6.59
N VAL A 112 9.85 -18.30 -7.27
CA VAL A 112 8.98 -17.57 -8.18
C VAL A 112 9.07 -18.23 -9.54
N SER A 113 7.97 -18.80 -10.03
CA SER A 113 7.95 -19.45 -11.34
C SER A 113 8.33 -18.45 -12.44
N VAL A 114 9.01 -18.91 -13.48
CA VAL A 114 9.32 -18.10 -14.68
C VAL A 114 8.06 -17.40 -15.20
N LEU A 115 6.92 -18.04 -15.09
CA LEU A 115 5.63 -17.48 -15.46
C LEU A 115 5.27 -16.22 -14.63
N ALA A 116 5.51 -16.23 -13.31
CA ALA A 116 5.25 -15.05 -12.47
C ALA A 116 6.15 -13.85 -12.85
N TRP A 117 7.41 -14.12 -13.19
CA TRP A 117 8.32 -13.09 -13.70
C TRP A 117 7.87 -12.57 -15.06
N LEU A 118 7.47 -13.44 -15.97
CA LEU A 118 6.94 -13.05 -17.27
C LEU A 118 5.69 -12.18 -17.12
N LEU A 119 4.75 -12.58 -16.26
CA LEU A 119 3.56 -11.79 -15.97
C LEU A 119 3.90 -10.42 -15.38
N ALA A 120 4.82 -10.35 -14.42
CA ALA A 120 5.28 -9.09 -13.83
C ALA A 120 5.92 -8.17 -14.87
N LEU A 121 6.77 -8.72 -15.76
CA LEU A 121 7.41 -7.96 -16.86
C LEU A 121 6.39 -7.48 -17.89
N LEU A 122 5.46 -8.33 -18.32
CA LEU A 122 4.39 -7.94 -19.25
C LEU A 122 3.50 -6.85 -18.66
N PHE A 123 3.21 -6.95 -17.37
CA PHE A 123 2.42 -5.95 -16.68
C PHE A 123 3.17 -4.62 -16.54
N ALA A 124 4.45 -4.65 -16.18
CA ALA A 124 5.31 -3.46 -16.13
C ALA A 124 5.42 -2.81 -17.51
N ALA A 125 5.65 -3.59 -18.56
CA ALA A 125 5.73 -3.08 -19.93
C ALA A 125 4.39 -2.45 -20.37
N SER A 126 3.27 -3.11 -20.11
CA SER A 126 1.92 -2.56 -20.41
C SER A 126 1.69 -1.23 -19.68
N THR A 127 2.05 -1.17 -18.40
CA THR A 127 1.92 0.06 -17.60
C THR A 127 2.79 1.19 -18.15
N LEU A 128 4.05 0.90 -18.53
CA LEU A 128 4.94 1.90 -19.13
C LEU A 128 4.41 2.42 -20.45
N VAL A 129 3.87 1.54 -21.30
CA VAL A 129 3.21 1.94 -22.55
C VAL A 129 1.99 2.82 -22.29
N ALA A 130 1.15 2.45 -21.32
CA ALA A 130 -0.04 3.23 -20.97
C ALA A 130 0.32 4.62 -20.41
N VAL A 131 1.34 4.70 -19.55
CA VAL A 131 1.87 5.97 -19.05
C VAL A 131 2.47 6.80 -20.19
N GLY A 132 3.25 6.19 -21.06
CA GLY A 132 3.82 6.89 -22.22
C GLY A 132 2.76 7.47 -23.15
N ARG A 133 1.67 6.73 -23.41
CA ARG A 133 0.52 7.25 -24.17
C ARG A 133 -0.16 8.40 -23.43
N GLY A 134 -0.41 8.27 -22.11
CA GLY A 134 -0.95 9.35 -21.31
C GLY A 134 -0.13 10.62 -21.37
N PHE A 135 1.21 10.50 -21.35
CA PHE A 135 2.12 11.65 -21.57
C PHE A 135 1.96 12.29 -22.97
N ALA A 136 1.88 11.48 -24.01
CA ALA A 136 1.70 11.97 -25.37
C ALA A 136 0.36 12.68 -25.52
N ASP A 137 -0.71 12.11 -25.01
CA ASP A 137 -2.07 12.65 -25.10
C ASP A 137 -2.23 13.94 -24.26
N ALA A 138 -1.52 14.05 -23.14
CA ALA A 138 -1.50 15.25 -22.31
C ALA A 138 -0.61 16.39 -22.87
N GLY A 139 0.15 16.14 -23.92
CA GLY A 139 1.10 17.11 -24.47
C GLY A 139 2.33 17.36 -23.60
N GLY A 140 2.61 16.46 -22.65
CA GLY A 140 3.72 16.52 -21.69
C GLY A 140 3.31 16.07 -20.29
N PHE A 141 4.23 16.23 -19.33
CA PHE A 141 3.93 15.91 -17.93
C PHE A 141 3.04 16.98 -17.31
N SER A 142 1.79 16.62 -17.07
CA SER A 142 0.82 17.41 -16.31
C SER A 142 0.47 16.64 -15.04
N PHE A 143 0.98 17.09 -13.90
CA PHE A 143 0.62 16.51 -12.61
C PHE A 143 -0.58 17.26 -12.03
N GLY A 144 -1.65 16.52 -11.75
CA GLY A 144 -2.83 17.03 -11.04
C GLY A 144 -3.23 16.08 -9.92
N TRP A 145 -3.50 16.62 -8.73
CA TRP A 145 -3.99 15.85 -7.59
C TRP A 145 -5.39 15.25 -7.85
N PHE A 146 -6.20 15.98 -8.67
CA PHE A 146 -7.63 15.71 -8.92
C PHE A 146 -7.91 15.23 -10.34
N GLN A 147 -7.01 14.49 -10.94
CA GLN A 147 -7.23 13.95 -12.29
C GLN A 147 -8.35 12.92 -12.29
N GLY A 148 -9.37 13.17 -13.12
CA GLY A 148 -10.52 12.27 -13.29
C GLY A 148 -10.20 11.02 -14.12
N TYR A 149 -11.17 10.13 -14.25
CA TYR A 149 -11.03 8.87 -15.01
C TYR A 149 -10.84 9.10 -16.52
N LEU A 150 -11.29 10.23 -17.05
CA LEU A 150 -11.17 10.58 -18.45
C LEU A 150 -9.87 11.35 -18.78
N GLU A 151 -9.08 11.65 -17.77
CA GLU A 151 -7.82 12.36 -17.96
C GLU A 151 -6.73 11.45 -18.55
N PRO A 152 -5.88 11.98 -19.44
CA PRO A 152 -4.84 11.19 -20.11
C PRO A 152 -3.89 10.47 -19.14
N MET A 153 -3.62 11.07 -17.97
CA MET A 153 -2.71 10.52 -16.97
C MET A 153 -3.34 9.52 -15.99
N ASN A 154 -4.60 9.11 -16.21
CA ASN A 154 -5.26 8.10 -15.37
C ASN A 154 -4.49 6.75 -15.33
N SER A 155 -3.71 6.46 -16.36
CA SER A 155 -2.79 5.32 -16.39
C SER A 155 -1.78 5.30 -15.23
N VAL A 156 -1.35 6.45 -14.74
CA VAL A 156 -0.46 6.57 -13.56
C VAL A 156 -1.17 6.07 -12.32
N ARG A 157 -2.45 6.38 -12.15
CA ARG A 157 -3.28 5.91 -11.05
C ARG A 157 -3.38 4.38 -11.00
N LEU A 158 -3.61 3.76 -12.14
CA LEU A 158 -3.67 2.30 -12.24
C LEU A 158 -2.30 1.66 -12.05
N GLY A 159 -1.27 2.25 -12.67
CA GLY A 159 0.10 1.74 -12.62
C GLY A 159 0.71 1.78 -11.22
N LYS A 160 0.44 2.84 -10.44
CA LYS A 160 1.00 2.99 -9.07
C LYS A 160 0.67 1.80 -8.17
N SER A 161 -0.56 1.26 -8.27
CA SER A 161 -1.03 0.16 -7.43
C SER A 161 -0.17 -1.09 -7.57
N ILE A 162 0.33 -1.36 -8.78
CA ILE A 162 1.22 -2.50 -9.04
C ILE A 162 2.60 -2.25 -8.48
N PHE A 163 3.14 -1.03 -8.69
CA PHE A 163 4.43 -0.67 -8.11
C PHE A 163 4.40 -0.77 -6.58
N LEU A 164 3.31 -0.32 -5.95
CA LEU A 164 3.12 -0.45 -4.51
C LEU A 164 2.98 -1.92 -4.07
N ALA A 165 2.26 -2.75 -4.83
CA ALA A 165 2.18 -4.18 -4.56
C ALA A 165 3.55 -4.87 -4.67
N LEU A 166 4.32 -4.56 -5.72
CA LEU A 166 5.68 -5.09 -5.90
C LEU A 166 6.62 -4.59 -4.80
N LEU A 167 6.44 -3.37 -4.32
CA LEU A 167 7.22 -2.80 -3.23
C LEU A 167 7.00 -3.55 -1.91
N VAL A 168 5.76 -3.98 -1.62
CA VAL A 168 5.42 -4.68 -0.38
C VAL A 168 5.65 -6.19 -0.47
N LEU A 169 5.69 -6.76 -1.67
CA LEU A 169 5.84 -8.21 -1.88
C LEU A 169 7.04 -8.83 -1.14
N PRO A 170 8.26 -8.26 -1.15
CA PRO A 170 9.40 -8.82 -0.40
C PRO A 170 9.16 -8.80 1.11
N LEU A 171 8.47 -7.77 1.64
CA LEU A 171 8.13 -7.67 3.06
C LEU A 171 7.12 -8.74 3.45
N TRP A 172 6.12 -8.99 2.60
CA TRP A 172 5.17 -10.08 2.75
C TRP A 172 5.88 -11.44 2.79
N GLN A 173 6.72 -11.72 1.82
CA GLN A 173 7.49 -12.97 1.77
C GLN A 173 8.34 -13.16 3.02
N SER A 174 9.01 -12.11 3.48
CA SER A 174 9.80 -12.12 4.71
C SER A 174 8.94 -12.44 5.94
N ALA A 175 7.79 -11.78 6.08
CA ALA A 175 6.88 -11.99 7.21
C ALA A 175 6.35 -13.44 7.28
N VAL A 176 5.92 -13.97 6.13
CA VAL A 176 5.39 -15.35 6.04
C VAL A 176 6.48 -16.38 6.33
N ARG A 177 7.72 -16.13 5.89
CA ARG A 177 8.82 -17.08 6.14
C ARG A 177 9.30 -17.08 7.58
N GLN A 178 9.36 -15.92 8.24
CA GLN A 178 9.83 -15.80 9.61
C GLN A 178 8.85 -16.39 10.62
N GLN A 179 7.58 -16.12 10.49
CA GLN A 179 6.54 -16.53 11.43
C GLN A 179 5.22 -16.80 10.67
N PRO A 180 5.10 -17.94 9.97
CA PRO A 180 3.97 -18.21 9.08
C PRO A 180 2.62 -18.20 9.80
N GLU A 181 2.53 -18.84 10.96
CA GLU A 181 1.27 -18.92 11.72
C GLU A 181 0.81 -17.55 12.23
N ARG A 182 1.75 -16.74 12.71
CA ARG A 182 1.45 -15.39 13.18
C ARG A 182 1.04 -14.49 12.02
N ALA A 183 1.75 -14.56 10.90
CA ALA A 183 1.43 -13.78 9.71
C ALA A 183 0.03 -14.12 9.18
N GLN A 184 -0.30 -15.42 9.08
CA GLN A 184 -1.63 -15.87 8.66
C GLN A 184 -2.73 -15.43 9.63
N ARG A 185 -2.50 -15.54 10.93
CA ARG A 185 -3.45 -15.12 11.97
C ARG A 185 -3.72 -13.62 11.92
N LEU A 186 -2.68 -12.79 11.82
CA LEU A 186 -2.84 -11.35 11.73
C LEU A 186 -3.58 -10.93 10.45
N LEU A 187 -3.23 -11.56 9.32
CA LEU A 187 -3.94 -11.32 8.07
C LEU A 187 -5.42 -11.72 8.16
N ALA A 188 -5.72 -12.91 8.71
CA ALA A 188 -7.08 -13.37 8.87
C ALA A 188 -7.90 -12.41 9.75
N TRP A 189 -7.36 -11.97 10.87
CA TRP A 189 -7.99 -10.96 11.73
C TRP A 189 -8.18 -9.62 11.00
N GLY A 190 -7.17 -9.17 10.25
CA GLY A 190 -7.27 -7.95 9.46
C GLY A 190 -8.38 -8.01 8.43
N LEU A 191 -8.48 -9.12 7.69
CA LEU A 191 -9.55 -9.36 6.71
C LEU A 191 -10.93 -9.45 7.38
N MET A 192 -11.04 -10.12 8.52
CA MET A 192 -12.30 -10.20 9.28
C MET A 192 -12.76 -8.83 9.76
N LEU A 193 -11.85 -8.03 10.32
CA LEU A 193 -12.15 -6.67 10.77
C LEU A 193 -12.53 -5.77 9.60
N GLY A 194 -11.79 -5.85 8.50
CA GLY A 194 -12.10 -5.09 7.28
C GLY A 194 -13.48 -5.46 6.71
N LEU A 195 -13.78 -6.76 6.61
CA LEU A 195 -15.08 -7.23 6.13
C LEU A 195 -16.22 -6.80 7.06
N ALA A 196 -16.03 -6.91 8.38
CA ALA A 196 -17.01 -6.43 9.37
C ALA A 196 -17.21 -4.92 9.25
N GLY A 197 -16.14 -4.15 9.09
CA GLY A 197 -16.20 -2.71 8.85
C GLY A 197 -16.96 -2.36 7.57
N ALA A 198 -16.69 -3.05 6.47
CA ALA A 198 -17.41 -2.87 5.21
C ALA A 198 -18.91 -3.22 5.35
N ALA A 199 -19.23 -4.32 6.04
CA ALA A 199 -20.61 -4.71 6.28
C ALA A 199 -21.33 -3.65 7.13
N MET A 200 -20.71 -3.16 8.20
CA MET A 200 -21.29 -2.10 9.04
C MET A 200 -21.50 -0.80 8.25
N ALA A 201 -20.53 -0.40 7.43
CA ALA A 201 -20.64 0.78 6.59
C ALA A 201 -21.79 0.64 5.59
N THR A 202 -21.93 -0.52 4.94
CA THR A 202 -23.03 -0.80 4.00
C THR A 202 -24.38 -0.75 4.70
N VAL A 203 -24.52 -1.35 5.91
CA VAL A 203 -25.76 -1.29 6.69
C VAL A 203 -26.07 0.15 7.08
N TRP A 204 -25.08 0.89 7.58
CA TRP A 204 -25.25 2.30 7.93
C TRP A 204 -25.67 3.14 6.73
N GLU A 205 -25.02 2.98 5.60
CA GLU A 205 -25.37 3.68 4.37
C GLU A 205 -26.82 3.39 3.93
N ARG A 206 -27.23 2.13 3.96
CA ARG A 206 -28.58 1.71 3.56
C ARG A 206 -29.67 2.20 4.55
N THR A 207 -29.34 2.32 5.82
CA THR A 207 -30.33 2.74 6.85
C THR A 207 -30.40 4.25 7.04
N ALA A 208 -29.24 4.93 7.01
CA ALA A 208 -29.15 6.36 7.23
C ALA A 208 -29.39 7.20 5.97
N PHE A 209 -29.07 6.67 4.79
CA PHE A 209 -29.18 7.38 3.51
C PHE A 209 -29.97 6.58 2.48
N THR A 210 -31.28 6.39 2.76
CA THR A 210 -32.20 5.70 1.87
C THR A 210 -32.39 6.45 0.57
N GLY A 211 -31.57 6.37 -0.38
CA GLY A 211 -31.63 7.08 -1.67
C GLY A 211 -30.27 7.53 -2.18
N LEU A 212 -29.22 7.31 -1.41
CA LEU A 212 -27.86 7.68 -1.84
C LEU A 212 -27.42 6.99 -3.14
N LEU A 213 -27.96 5.80 -3.42
CA LEU A 213 -27.70 5.06 -4.65
C LEU A 213 -28.70 5.35 -5.78
N ASN A 214 -29.71 6.19 -5.55
CA ASN A 214 -30.66 6.61 -6.57
C ASN A 214 -30.15 7.86 -7.30
N PHE A 215 -28.93 7.79 -7.86
CA PHE A 215 -28.31 8.92 -8.57
C PHE A 215 -29.03 9.27 -9.88
N SER A 216 -29.82 8.37 -10.45
CA SER A 216 -30.75 8.66 -11.54
C SER A 216 -31.82 7.58 -11.62
N THR A 217 -32.98 7.94 -12.18
CA THR A 217 -34.07 7.01 -12.47
C THR A 217 -33.68 5.91 -13.48
N ASP A 218 -32.57 6.08 -14.17
CA ASP A 218 -32.08 5.19 -15.23
C ASP A 218 -31.16 4.07 -14.68
N TYR A 219 -30.69 4.17 -13.42
CA TYR A 219 -29.93 3.12 -12.75
C TYR A 219 -30.82 2.34 -11.77
N ARG A 220 -31.89 1.76 -12.27
CA ARG A 220 -32.61 0.70 -11.57
C ARG A 220 -32.00 -0.65 -11.96
N THR A 221 -31.17 -1.18 -11.11
CA THR A 221 -30.82 -2.61 -11.13
C THR A 221 -31.79 -3.36 -10.26
#